data_fa0ba4521ffcc682e7976ea0f8fb57ff
#
_entry.id   fa0ba4521ffcc682e7976ea0f8fb57ff
#
_cell.length_a   1.000
_cell.length_b   1.000
_cell.length_c   1.000
_cell.angle_alpha   90.00
_cell.angle_beta   90.00
_cell.angle_gamma   90.00
#
_symmetry.space_group_name_H-M   'P 1'
#
loop_
_entity.id
_entity.type
_entity.pdbx_description
1 polymer ?
#
loop_
_entity_poly.entity_id
_entity_poly.type
_entity_poly.pdbx_seq_one_letter_code
_entity_poly.pdbx_strand_id
1 'polypeptide(L)'
;MHCNQCPFLHQVSRARRSFAFISGSASLSNSKRAPLPLVDILKVSDEELPLLIGTTDCAEGTAQLAQNGIRLIFVTLGANGVFYRFGDKTGHVAGAPCKVGDTNGAGDTFFGAALSKLCKEELDTLTVDKLEGILAFANKAASITTSRHGAIPAMPTLEEIEE
;
A
#
# COMPACT_ATOMS: atom_id res chain seq x y z
N MET A 1 30.94 -13.06 1.42
CA MET A 1 30.40 -13.50 2.72
C MET A 1 28.90 -13.63 2.58
N HIS A 2 28.41 -14.86 2.52
CA HIS A 2 26.96 -15.14 2.42
C HIS A 2 26.37 -15.12 3.83
N CYS A 3 25.49 -14.19 4.11
CA CYS A 3 24.74 -14.17 5.37
C CYS A 3 23.61 -15.19 5.28
N ASN A 4 23.82 -16.36 5.87
CA ASN A 4 22.89 -17.51 5.85
C ASN A 4 21.90 -17.53 7.03
N GLN A 5 21.59 -16.37 7.66
CA GLN A 5 20.84 -16.34 8.92
C GLN A 5 19.58 -15.48 8.92
N CYS A 6 18.99 -15.18 7.75
CA CYS A 6 17.70 -14.50 7.73
C CYS A 6 16.65 -15.38 7.03
N PRO A 7 15.80 -16.12 7.77
CA PRO A 7 14.77 -16.96 7.17
C PRO A 7 13.74 -16.15 6.37
N PHE A 8 13.68 -14.85 6.60
CA PHE A 8 12.80 -13.94 5.87
C PHE A 8 13.26 -13.69 4.41
N LEU A 9 14.57 -13.69 4.13
CA LEU A 9 15.12 -13.51 2.79
C LEU A 9 14.93 -14.73 1.90
N HIS A 10 14.81 -15.93 2.47
CA HIS A 10 14.63 -17.16 1.68
C HIS A 10 13.20 -17.31 1.14
N GLN A 11 12.21 -16.71 1.78
CA GLN A 11 10.82 -16.69 1.31
C GLN A 11 10.57 -15.62 0.24
N VAL A 12 11.31 -14.52 0.28
CA VAL A 12 11.25 -13.44 -0.73
C VAL A 12 11.86 -13.86 -2.07
N SER A 13 12.78 -14.83 -2.10
CA SER A 13 13.44 -15.27 -3.33
C SER A 13 12.58 -16.18 -4.22
N ARG A 14 11.44 -16.69 -3.73
CA ARG A 14 10.53 -17.56 -4.50
C ARG A 14 9.42 -16.80 -5.22
N ALA A 15 9.04 -15.63 -4.74
CA ALA A 15 8.14 -14.72 -5.45
C ALA A 15 8.97 -13.50 -5.85
N ARG A 16 9.28 -13.35 -7.13
CA ARG A 16 9.93 -12.16 -7.71
C ARG A 16 8.96 -10.97 -7.66
N ARG A 17 8.61 -10.51 -6.45
CA ARG A 17 7.74 -9.34 -6.26
C ARG A 17 8.54 -8.20 -5.71
N SER A 18 8.47 -7.08 -6.39
CA SER A 18 9.08 -5.83 -5.94
C SER A 18 7.99 -4.92 -5.43
N PHE A 19 8.13 -4.46 -4.20
CA PHE A 19 7.22 -3.54 -3.56
C PHE A 19 7.85 -2.16 -3.55
N ALA A 20 7.05 -1.13 -3.84
CA ALA A 20 7.46 0.23 -3.62
C ALA A 20 6.33 1.00 -2.95
N PHE A 21 6.70 1.84 -2.01
CA PHE A 21 5.82 2.84 -1.49
C PHE A 21 6.51 4.20 -1.59
N ILE A 22 5.73 5.23 -1.86
CA ILE A 22 6.22 6.60 -1.88
C ILE A 22 5.72 7.25 -0.61
N SER A 23 6.65 7.81 0.18
CA SER A 23 6.35 8.51 1.43
C SER A 23 7.03 9.87 1.42
N GLY A 24 6.21 10.90 1.64
CA GLY A 24 6.65 12.25 1.93
C GLY A 24 6.93 13.13 0.72
N SER A 25 6.76 14.43 0.93
CA SER A 25 6.97 15.51 -0.05
C SER A 25 8.44 15.76 -0.40
N ALA A 26 9.35 14.89 -0.01
CA ALA A 26 10.76 15.04 -0.24
C ALA A 26 11.12 14.73 -1.68
N SER A 27 11.08 15.78 -2.52
CA SER A 27 11.94 15.91 -3.70
C SER A 27 11.82 14.83 -4.78
N LEU A 28 10.64 14.71 -5.38
CA LEU A 28 10.52 14.16 -6.74
C LEU A 28 10.97 15.15 -7.83
N SER A 29 11.40 16.35 -7.43
CA SER A 29 12.04 17.32 -8.33
C SER A 29 13.49 16.90 -8.55
N ASN A 30 13.76 16.40 -9.71
CA ASN A 30 15.05 16.05 -10.30
C ASN A 30 15.69 14.71 -9.90
N SER A 31 15.65 13.81 -10.87
CA SER A 31 16.64 12.80 -11.23
C SER A 31 16.64 11.42 -10.59
N LYS A 32 15.65 11.01 -9.80
CA LYS A 32 15.51 9.57 -9.56
C LYS A 32 14.03 9.18 -9.62
N ARG A 33 13.48 9.04 -10.84
CA ARG A 33 12.30 8.19 -11.03
C ARG A 33 12.66 6.87 -10.36
N ALA A 34 11.91 6.52 -9.29
CA ALA A 34 11.97 5.15 -8.77
C ALA A 34 11.92 4.21 -9.98
N PRO A 35 12.62 3.08 -9.97
CA PRO A 35 12.60 2.16 -11.11
C PRO A 35 11.23 1.49 -11.21
N LEU A 36 10.19 2.29 -11.55
CA LEU A 36 8.81 1.87 -11.66
C LEU A 36 8.65 0.56 -12.47
N PRO A 37 9.45 0.33 -13.54
CA PRO A 37 9.41 -0.94 -14.27
C PRO A 37 9.80 -2.18 -13.47
N LEU A 38 10.36 -2.00 -12.28
CA LEU A 38 10.74 -3.12 -11.39
C LEU A 38 9.75 -3.30 -10.24
N VAL A 39 8.66 -2.53 -10.21
CA VAL A 39 7.68 -2.52 -9.12
C VAL A 39 6.44 -3.29 -9.55
N ASP A 40 6.06 -4.31 -8.78
CA ASP A 40 4.81 -5.05 -8.97
C ASP A 40 3.64 -4.42 -8.20
N ILE A 41 3.90 -3.92 -6.99
CA ILE A 41 2.89 -3.34 -6.11
C ILE A 41 3.36 -1.95 -5.66
N LEU A 42 2.54 -0.93 -5.90
CA LEU A 42 2.81 0.46 -5.56
C LEU A 42 1.74 1.02 -4.63
N LYS A 43 2.15 1.73 -3.58
CA LYS A 43 1.28 2.57 -2.75
C LYS A 43 1.69 4.03 -2.91
N VAL A 44 0.72 4.89 -3.13
CA VAL A 44 0.83 6.35 -3.09
C VAL A 44 -0.33 6.93 -2.28
N SER A 45 -0.21 8.15 -1.77
CA SER A 45 -1.35 8.89 -1.24
C SER A 45 -2.01 9.77 -2.31
N ASP A 46 -3.21 10.27 -2.03
CA ASP A 46 -3.90 11.26 -2.86
C ASP A 46 -3.12 12.57 -2.98
N GLU A 47 -2.33 12.93 -1.96
CA GLU A 47 -1.45 14.10 -2.00
C GLU A 47 -0.18 13.85 -2.85
N GLU A 48 0.31 12.63 -2.88
CA GLU A 48 1.51 12.22 -3.61
C GLU A 48 1.23 11.98 -5.11
N LEU A 49 0.03 11.53 -5.45
CA LEU A 49 -0.36 11.20 -6.82
C LEU A 49 -0.16 12.38 -7.79
N PRO A 50 -0.66 13.61 -7.53
CA PRO A 50 -0.44 14.74 -8.42
C PRO A 50 1.03 15.17 -8.52
N LEU A 51 1.82 14.97 -7.48
CA LEU A 51 3.26 15.27 -7.52
C LEU A 51 4.02 14.29 -8.41
N LEU A 52 3.53 13.04 -8.51
CA LEU A 52 4.18 11.99 -9.28
C LEU A 52 3.82 12.06 -10.77
N ILE A 53 2.56 12.33 -11.10
CA ILE A 53 2.04 12.21 -12.46
C ILE A 53 1.15 13.39 -12.91
N GLY A 54 0.98 14.42 -12.08
CA GLY A 54 0.33 15.67 -12.47
C GLY A 54 -1.21 15.64 -12.48
N THR A 55 -1.86 14.56 -12.03
CA THR A 55 -3.32 14.47 -11.94
C THR A 55 -3.78 14.07 -10.54
N THR A 56 -4.93 14.61 -10.12
CA THR A 56 -5.61 14.24 -8.87
C THR A 56 -6.65 13.14 -9.08
N ASP A 57 -6.97 12.80 -10.33
CA ASP A 57 -7.89 11.73 -10.66
C ASP A 57 -7.22 10.37 -10.43
N CYS A 58 -7.76 9.58 -9.49
CA CYS A 58 -7.20 8.29 -9.13
C CYS A 58 -7.27 7.28 -10.28
N ALA A 59 -8.33 7.31 -11.08
CA ALA A 59 -8.51 6.36 -12.17
C ALA A 59 -7.52 6.66 -13.31
N GLU A 60 -7.42 7.95 -13.69
CA GLU A 60 -6.46 8.41 -14.68
C GLU A 60 -5.02 8.16 -14.22
N GLY A 61 -4.69 8.60 -13.00
CA GLY A 61 -3.36 8.51 -12.45
C GLY A 61 -2.85 7.09 -12.31
N THR A 62 -3.67 6.20 -11.80
CA THR A 62 -3.29 4.78 -11.71
C THR A 62 -3.21 4.12 -13.08
N ALA A 63 -3.98 4.57 -14.08
CA ALA A 63 -3.83 4.08 -15.45
C ALA A 63 -2.47 4.47 -16.08
N GLN A 64 -2.01 5.70 -15.83
CA GLN A 64 -0.68 6.14 -16.26
C GLN A 64 0.44 5.37 -15.55
N LEU A 65 0.31 5.13 -14.25
CA LEU A 65 1.29 4.35 -13.47
C LEU A 65 1.36 2.89 -13.95
N ALA A 66 0.22 2.27 -14.25
CA ALA A 66 0.15 0.89 -14.74
C ALA A 66 0.89 0.67 -16.07
N GLN A 67 1.06 1.70 -16.90
CA GLN A 67 1.85 1.63 -18.14
C GLN A 67 3.33 1.28 -17.89
N ASN A 68 3.82 1.44 -16.66
CA ASN A 68 5.17 1.02 -16.27
C ASN A 68 5.25 -0.46 -15.88
N GLY A 69 4.18 -1.25 -16.05
CA GLY A 69 4.14 -2.66 -15.71
C GLY A 69 3.72 -2.96 -14.25
N ILE A 70 3.28 -1.94 -13.50
CA ILE A 70 2.81 -2.11 -12.12
C ILE A 70 1.47 -2.84 -12.13
N ARG A 71 1.40 -3.96 -11.44
CA ARG A 71 0.24 -4.87 -11.45
C ARG A 71 -0.84 -4.48 -10.46
N LEU A 72 -0.45 -3.89 -9.33
CA LEU A 72 -1.34 -3.51 -8.25
C LEU A 72 -0.94 -2.14 -7.70
N ILE A 73 -1.87 -1.20 -7.71
CA ILE A 73 -1.64 0.18 -7.27
C ILE A 73 -2.69 0.56 -6.24
N PHE A 74 -2.25 1.11 -5.13
CA PHE A 74 -3.08 1.66 -4.07
C PHE A 74 -2.91 3.17 -4.00
N VAL A 75 -4.02 3.91 -3.97
CA VAL A 75 -4.06 5.32 -3.64
C VAL A 75 -4.81 5.48 -2.32
N THR A 76 -4.09 5.77 -1.25
CA THR A 76 -4.71 5.99 0.07
C THR A 76 -5.36 7.37 0.12
N LEU A 77 -6.61 7.44 0.60
CA LEU A 77 -7.49 8.62 0.60
C LEU A 77 -7.79 9.09 2.03
N GLY A 78 -6.87 8.85 2.96
CA GLY A 78 -7.08 9.16 4.37
C GLY A 78 -8.31 8.48 4.95
N ALA A 79 -9.21 9.25 5.56
CA ALA A 79 -10.45 8.73 6.14
C ALA A 79 -11.40 8.08 5.13
N ASN A 80 -11.26 8.42 3.84
CA ASN A 80 -12.07 7.86 2.76
C ASN A 80 -11.61 6.45 2.35
N GLY A 81 -10.52 5.93 2.90
CA GLY A 81 -10.04 4.58 2.63
C GLY A 81 -9.04 4.50 1.49
N VAL A 82 -9.25 3.61 0.53
CA VAL A 82 -8.28 3.35 -0.55
C VAL A 82 -8.97 3.14 -1.88
N PHE A 83 -8.48 3.82 -2.91
CA PHE A 83 -8.72 3.47 -4.30
C PHE A 83 -7.66 2.47 -4.75
N TYR A 84 -8.04 1.47 -5.54
CA TYR A 84 -7.08 0.51 -6.09
C TYR A 84 -7.25 0.33 -7.59
N ARG A 85 -6.15 -0.03 -8.25
CA ARG A 85 -6.12 -0.62 -9.59
C ARG A 85 -5.41 -1.97 -9.52
N PHE A 86 -6.06 -2.99 -10.06
CA PHE A 86 -5.52 -4.33 -10.20
C PHE A 86 -5.69 -4.80 -11.65
N GLY A 87 -4.62 -4.71 -12.43
CA GLY A 87 -4.69 -4.83 -13.88
C GLY A 87 -5.64 -3.77 -14.48
N ASP A 88 -6.65 -4.21 -15.21
CA ASP A 88 -7.66 -3.33 -15.81
C ASP A 88 -8.83 -2.99 -14.86
N LYS A 89 -8.92 -3.66 -13.71
CA LYS A 89 -9.98 -3.45 -12.73
C LYS A 89 -9.61 -2.34 -11.76
N THR A 90 -10.59 -1.51 -11.41
CA THR A 90 -10.46 -0.49 -10.39
C THR A 90 -11.60 -0.59 -9.40
N GLY A 91 -11.37 -0.17 -8.17
CA GLY A 91 -12.39 -0.13 -7.16
C GLY A 91 -11.98 0.77 -5.99
N HIS A 92 -12.87 0.84 -5.02
CA HIS A 92 -12.68 1.65 -3.82
C HIS A 92 -13.15 0.85 -2.60
N VAL A 93 -12.31 0.80 -1.57
CA VAL A 93 -12.67 0.22 -0.28
C VAL A 93 -12.70 1.33 0.76
N ALA A 94 -13.87 1.53 1.39
CA ALA A 94 -14.09 2.59 2.36
C ALA A 94 -13.15 2.46 3.58
N GLY A 95 -12.76 3.58 4.15
CA GLY A 95 -12.00 3.63 5.39
C GLY A 95 -12.81 3.10 6.57
N ALA A 96 -12.14 2.51 7.54
CA ALA A 96 -12.78 2.15 8.80
C ALA A 96 -12.94 3.40 9.68
N PRO A 97 -14.13 3.64 10.25
CA PRO A 97 -14.35 4.82 11.07
C PRO A 97 -13.51 4.76 12.35
N CYS A 98 -12.87 5.87 12.70
CA CYS A 98 -12.12 5.99 13.94
C CYS A 98 -12.18 7.42 14.47
N LYS A 99 -11.90 7.59 15.77
CA LYS A 99 -11.64 8.92 16.35
C LYS A 99 -10.17 9.25 16.09
N VAL A 100 -9.93 10.32 15.33
CA VAL A 100 -8.56 10.72 14.96
C VAL A 100 -7.82 11.22 16.21
N GLY A 101 -6.70 10.56 16.53
CA GLY A 101 -5.72 10.98 17.52
C GLY A 101 -4.46 11.54 16.85
N ASP A 102 -3.85 10.75 15.96
CA ASP A 102 -2.64 11.11 15.21
C ASP A 102 -2.65 10.35 13.87
N THR A 103 -2.35 11.04 12.78
CA THR A 103 -2.31 10.43 11.42
C THR A 103 -0.95 9.86 11.04
N ASN A 104 0.07 10.09 11.89
CA ASN A 104 1.43 9.59 11.61
C ASN A 104 1.47 8.06 11.59
N GLY A 105 2.09 7.50 10.54
CA GLY A 105 2.28 6.06 10.39
C GLY A 105 1.06 5.29 9.87
N ALA A 106 -0.10 5.94 9.69
CA ALA A 106 -1.31 5.27 9.19
C ALA A 106 -1.10 4.66 7.80
N GLY A 107 -0.45 5.39 6.88
CA GLY A 107 -0.12 4.89 5.54
C GLY A 107 0.86 3.72 5.56
N ASP A 108 1.83 3.73 6.47
CA ASP A 108 2.80 2.64 6.65
C ASP A 108 2.13 1.41 7.23
N THR A 109 1.24 1.60 8.23
CA THR A 109 0.43 0.52 8.81
C THR A 109 -0.50 -0.09 7.77
N PHE A 110 -1.19 0.73 6.97
CA PHE A 110 -2.02 0.25 5.86
C PHE A 110 -1.20 -0.65 4.93
N PHE A 111 -0.07 -0.14 4.44
CA PHE A 111 0.72 -0.87 3.45
C PHE A 111 1.35 -2.13 4.05
N GLY A 112 1.88 -2.07 5.26
CA GLY A 112 2.40 -3.23 5.97
C GLY A 112 1.35 -4.31 6.20
N ALA A 113 0.14 -3.93 6.63
CA ALA A 113 -0.98 -4.84 6.82
C ALA A 113 -1.43 -5.48 5.48
N ALA A 114 -1.57 -4.68 4.42
CA ALA A 114 -1.88 -5.20 3.08
C ALA A 114 -0.84 -6.19 2.59
N LEU A 115 0.45 -5.86 2.69
CA LEU A 115 1.56 -6.73 2.29
C LEU A 115 1.60 -8.03 3.10
N SER A 116 1.31 -8.00 4.40
CA SER A 116 1.30 -9.19 5.26
C SER A 116 0.32 -10.26 4.81
N LYS A 117 -0.78 -9.86 4.17
CA LYS A 117 -1.77 -10.77 3.56
C LYS A 117 -1.40 -11.09 2.10
N LEU A 118 -1.01 -10.07 1.31
CA LEU A 118 -0.66 -10.25 -0.11
C LEU A 118 0.58 -11.15 -0.34
N CYS A 119 1.52 -11.19 0.59
CA CYS A 119 2.70 -12.06 0.45
C CYS A 119 2.35 -13.57 0.49
N LYS A 120 1.15 -13.92 0.93
CA LYS A 120 0.61 -15.29 0.98
C LYS A 120 -0.18 -15.65 -0.29
N GLU A 121 -0.39 -14.69 -1.19
CA GLU A 121 -1.22 -14.82 -2.37
C GLU A 121 -0.39 -14.77 -3.65
N GLU A 122 -0.87 -15.44 -4.69
CA GLU A 122 -0.34 -15.28 -6.04
C GLU A 122 -1.18 -14.22 -6.78
N LEU A 123 -0.54 -13.15 -7.30
CA LEU A 123 -1.25 -12.09 -8.01
C LEU A 123 -2.00 -12.58 -9.24
N ASP A 124 -1.54 -13.67 -9.88
CA ASP A 124 -2.17 -14.23 -11.07
C ASP A 124 -3.51 -14.91 -10.79
N THR A 125 -3.72 -15.36 -9.55
CA THR A 125 -4.95 -16.03 -9.10
C THR A 125 -5.75 -15.21 -8.09
N LEU A 126 -5.26 -14.02 -7.74
CA LEU A 126 -5.94 -13.13 -6.78
C LEU A 126 -7.24 -12.62 -7.38
N THR A 127 -8.35 -12.85 -6.68
CA THR A 127 -9.65 -12.31 -7.05
C THR A 127 -9.86 -10.92 -6.49
N VAL A 128 -10.76 -10.14 -7.09
CA VAL A 128 -11.12 -8.79 -6.61
C VAL A 128 -11.71 -8.87 -5.20
N ASP A 129 -12.64 -9.78 -4.95
CA ASP A 129 -13.28 -9.93 -3.63
C ASP A 129 -12.25 -10.22 -2.52
N LYS A 130 -11.25 -11.05 -2.83
CA LYS A 130 -10.17 -11.34 -1.89
C LYS A 130 -9.26 -10.13 -1.68
N LEU A 131 -8.95 -9.39 -2.74
CA LEU A 131 -8.20 -8.15 -2.65
C LEU A 131 -8.94 -7.12 -1.79
N GLU A 132 -10.23 -6.92 -2.01
CA GLU A 132 -11.04 -5.99 -1.22
C GLU A 132 -11.10 -6.39 0.26
N GLY A 133 -11.18 -7.68 0.56
CA GLY A 133 -11.06 -8.18 1.93
C GLY A 133 -9.72 -7.86 2.58
N ILE A 134 -8.62 -7.99 1.83
CA ILE A 134 -7.28 -7.59 2.29
C ILE A 134 -7.19 -6.07 2.52
N LEU A 135 -7.78 -5.27 1.64
CA LEU A 135 -7.78 -3.81 1.77
C LEU A 135 -8.66 -3.33 2.94
N ALA A 136 -9.79 -3.99 3.19
CA ALA A 136 -10.63 -3.71 4.36
C ALA A 136 -9.86 -4.01 5.68
N PHE A 137 -9.15 -5.12 5.74
CA PHE A 137 -8.25 -5.46 6.85
C PHE A 137 -7.17 -4.39 7.04
N ALA A 138 -6.55 -3.94 5.95
CA ALA A 138 -5.51 -2.90 5.99
C ALA A 138 -6.06 -1.53 6.42
N ASN A 139 -7.26 -1.15 5.96
CA ASN A 139 -7.96 0.06 6.40
C ASN A 139 -8.28 0.01 7.90
N LYS A 140 -8.71 -1.15 8.42
CA LYS A 140 -8.94 -1.33 9.87
C LYS A 140 -7.65 -1.16 10.66
N ALA A 141 -6.54 -1.76 10.22
CA ALA A 141 -5.24 -1.57 10.86
C ALA A 141 -4.82 -0.10 10.89
N ALA A 142 -4.95 0.61 9.78
CA ALA A 142 -4.64 2.03 9.69
C ALA A 142 -5.53 2.89 10.61
N SER A 143 -6.82 2.55 10.73
CA SER A 143 -7.76 3.26 11.60
C SER A 143 -7.40 3.13 13.08
N ILE A 144 -6.95 1.95 13.52
CA ILE A 144 -6.47 1.72 14.89
C ILE A 144 -5.22 2.58 15.16
N THR A 145 -4.24 2.59 14.22
CA THR A 145 -3.07 3.45 14.32
C THR A 145 -3.47 4.92 14.42
N THR A 146 -4.38 5.39 13.56
CA THR A 146 -4.86 6.76 13.54
C THR A 146 -5.58 7.15 14.85
N SER A 147 -6.18 6.20 15.56
CA SER A 147 -6.88 6.47 16.83
C SER A 147 -5.93 6.65 18.03
N ARG A 148 -4.66 6.36 17.87
CA ARG A 148 -3.62 6.37 18.91
C ARG A 148 -2.60 7.49 18.63
N HIS A 149 -1.76 7.80 19.62
CA HIS A 149 -0.65 8.74 19.46
C HIS A 149 0.67 8.01 19.17
N GLY A 150 1.44 8.56 18.24
CA GLY A 150 2.72 8.02 17.81
C GLY A 150 2.57 7.07 16.62
N ALA A 151 3.65 6.94 15.82
CA ALA A 151 3.65 6.10 14.63
C ALA A 151 3.83 4.61 14.99
N ILE A 152 5.06 4.19 15.30
CA ILE A 152 5.38 2.77 15.58
C ILE A 152 4.65 2.24 16.83
N PRO A 153 4.60 2.96 17.98
CA PRO A 153 3.87 2.48 19.15
C PRO A 153 2.35 2.41 18.97
N ALA A 154 1.81 3.11 17.97
CA ALA A 154 0.38 3.12 17.67
C ALA A 154 -0.06 1.95 16.78
N MET A 155 0.88 1.22 16.15
CA MET A 155 0.57 0.10 15.26
C MET A 155 -0.14 -1.03 16.03
N PRO A 156 -1.25 -1.56 15.49
CA PRO A 156 -2.00 -2.63 16.14
C PRO A 156 -1.29 -3.97 16.02
N THR A 157 -1.60 -4.88 16.95
CA THR A 157 -1.32 -6.30 16.80
C THR A 157 -2.29 -6.95 15.82
N LEU A 158 -1.99 -8.16 15.37
CA LEU A 158 -2.89 -8.92 14.49
C LEU A 158 -4.24 -9.19 15.16
N GLU A 159 -4.21 -9.54 16.46
CA GLU A 159 -5.40 -9.81 17.27
C GLU A 159 -6.33 -8.60 17.32
N GLU A 160 -5.79 -7.40 17.56
CA GLU A 160 -6.57 -6.15 17.59
C GLU A 160 -7.23 -5.80 16.23
N ILE A 161 -6.66 -6.29 15.12
CA ILE A 161 -7.26 -6.07 13.81
C ILE A 161 -8.36 -7.10 13.53
N GLU A 162 -8.23 -8.33 14.03
CA GLU A 162 -9.15 -9.44 13.78
C GLU A 162 -10.37 -9.45 14.71
N GLU A 163 -10.33 -8.71 15.85
CA GLU A 163 -11.49 -8.43 16.71
C GLU A 163 -12.53 -7.55 16.02
#